data_03486a55b4d790dd56dab159ebdd8bcb
#
_entry.id   03486a55b4d790dd56dab159ebdd8bcb
#
_cell.length_a   1.000
_cell.length_b   1.000
_cell.length_c   1.000
_cell.angle_alpha   90.00
_cell.angle_beta   90.00
_cell.angle_gamma   90.00
#
_symmetry.space_group_name_H-M   'P 1'
#
loop_
_entity.id
_entity.type
_entity.pdbx_description
1 polymer ?
#
loop_
_entity_poly.entity_id
_entity_poly.type
_entity_poly.pdbx_seq_one_letter_code
_entity_poly.pdbx_strand_id
1 'polypeptide(L)'
;QAASSTFWMEAIERGAIPDVSAYEFWGGLEESSAGHQRVRDALKQGDIRSAGELINSRLFDLTTRPLSVWDIDKVVSGYEGLESPIKRVFYLSTEDPTSLAPVYPKANPAVARGVETCDGVVYGMGSLYTSIVPSLILEGVGEALAAKKGPKVLILNGDQDRETGDMSASGYVAAVVDALNRAYEPNPSRRLSHAVSDYVTVVIAPKGGGMPLDFRELEVMGVRTIVEVDAKKKPSGTGAEYDVPALIRALRACFPPPGGEPMDA
;
A
#
# COMPACT_ATOMS: atom_id res chain seq x y z
N GLN A 1 -1.19 -2.62 -20.98
CA GLN A 1 -2.65 -2.42 -21.09
C GLN A 1 -3.28 -3.39 -22.09
N ALA A 2 -2.70 -3.62 -23.27
CA ALA A 2 -3.17 -4.63 -24.22
C ALA A 2 -3.02 -6.07 -23.69
N ALA A 3 -2.00 -6.35 -22.90
CA ALA A 3 -1.78 -7.65 -22.26
C ALA A 3 -2.88 -8.05 -21.26
N SER A 4 -3.52 -7.08 -20.62
CA SER A 4 -4.62 -7.30 -19.66
C SER A 4 -5.89 -7.82 -20.33
N SER A 5 -6.28 -7.26 -21.49
CA SER A 5 -7.49 -7.69 -22.19
C SER A 5 -7.36 -9.09 -22.82
N THR A 6 -6.20 -9.42 -23.34
CA THR A 6 -5.90 -10.74 -23.90
C THR A 6 -5.92 -11.81 -22.80
N PHE A 7 -5.40 -11.48 -21.63
CA PHE A 7 -5.39 -12.36 -20.47
C PHE A 7 -6.80 -12.78 -20.02
N TRP A 8 -7.75 -11.84 -19.98
CA TRP A 8 -9.14 -12.14 -19.59
C TRP A 8 -9.88 -12.99 -20.60
N MET A 9 -9.66 -12.74 -21.90
CA MET A 9 -10.22 -13.57 -22.96
C MET A 9 -9.71 -15.02 -22.83
N GLU A 10 -8.41 -15.21 -22.65
CA GLU A 10 -7.83 -16.54 -22.45
C GLU A 10 -8.34 -17.22 -21.18
N ALA A 11 -8.54 -16.49 -20.08
CA ALA A 11 -9.07 -17.02 -18.83
C ALA A 11 -10.54 -17.48 -18.98
N ILE A 12 -11.35 -16.75 -19.72
CA ILE A 12 -12.75 -17.10 -20.03
C ILE A 12 -12.78 -18.32 -20.96
N GLU A 13 -11.97 -18.32 -22.03
CA GLU A 13 -11.91 -19.43 -23.00
C GLU A 13 -11.44 -20.75 -22.39
N ARG A 14 -10.59 -20.70 -21.37
CA ARG A 14 -10.10 -21.88 -20.63
C ARG A 14 -11.07 -22.35 -19.53
N GLY A 15 -12.21 -21.69 -19.36
CA GLY A 15 -13.14 -22.01 -18.27
C GLY A 15 -12.57 -21.75 -16.87
N ALA A 16 -11.57 -20.88 -16.79
CA ALA A 16 -10.81 -20.59 -15.58
C ALA A 16 -11.48 -19.56 -14.65
N ILE A 17 -12.68 -19.08 -14.98
CA ILE A 17 -13.51 -18.25 -14.11
C ILE A 17 -14.67 -19.09 -13.59
N PRO A 18 -14.54 -19.74 -12.43
CA PRO A 18 -15.53 -20.70 -11.98
C PRO A 18 -16.75 -20.08 -11.33
N ASP A 19 -16.74 -18.81 -10.98
CA ASP A 19 -17.87 -18.20 -10.26
C ASP A 19 -18.05 -16.72 -10.61
N VAL A 20 -19.32 -16.35 -10.78
CA VAL A 20 -19.74 -14.97 -11.03
C VAL A 20 -19.47 -14.07 -9.83
N SER A 21 -19.31 -14.63 -8.64
CA SER A 21 -18.95 -13.89 -7.41
C SER A 21 -17.56 -13.27 -7.48
N ALA A 22 -16.63 -13.83 -8.27
CA ALA A 22 -15.35 -13.20 -8.55
C ALA A 22 -15.50 -11.85 -9.28
N TYR A 23 -16.64 -11.62 -9.89
CA TYR A 23 -16.99 -10.39 -10.57
C TYR A 23 -17.38 -9.25 -9.61
N GLU A 24 -17.89 -9.56 -8.44
CA GLU A 24 -18.21 -8.59 -7.40
C GLU A 24 -16.94 -7.94 -6.84
N PHE A 25 -15.80 -8.63 -6.96
CA PHE A 25 -14.49 -8.09 -6.56
C PHE A 25 -14.01 -6.93 -7.44
N TRP A 26 -14.53 -6.77 -8.65
CA TRP A 26 -14.23 -5.66 -9.55
C TRP A 26 -15.20 -4.50 -9.36
N GLY A 27 -15.47 -4.17 -8.11
CA GLY A 27 -16.38 -3.16 -7.56
C GLY A 27 -16.48 -1.78 -8.21
N GLY A 28 -16.19 -1.67 -9.48
CA GLY A 28 -16.38 -0.46 -10.30
C GLY A 28 -17.48 -0.55 -11.34
N LEU A 29 -18.21 -1.65 -11.35
CA LEU A 29 -19.34 -1.78 -12.27
C LEU A 29 -20.61 -1.66 -11.42
N GLU A 30 -21.29 -0.54 -11.46
CA GLU A 30 -22.58 -0.33 -10.79
C GLU A 30 -23.51 -1.54 -11.02
N GLU A 31 -24.06 -2.10 -9.94
CA GLU A 31 -24.95 -3.26 -9.95
C GLU A 31 -26.17 -3.11 -10.90
N SER A 32 -26.50 -1.91 -11.28
CA SER A 32 -27.62 -1.54 -12.13
C SER A 32 -27.33 -1.55 -13.63
N SER A 33 -26.11 -1.83 -14.08
CA SER A 33 -25.84 -1.74 -15.52
C SER A 33 -26.37 -2.94 -16.29
N ALA A 34 -27.17 -2.68 -17.31
CA ALA A 34 -27.68 -3.69 -18.26
C ALA A 34 -26.53 -4.53 -18.91
N GLY A 35 -25.29 -4.01 -18.89
CA GLY A 35 -24.10 -4.70 -19.37
C GLY A 35 -23.68 -5.86 -18.47
N HIS A 36 -23.72 -5.70 -17.14
CA HIS A 36 -23.44 -6.76 -16.18
C HIS A 36 -24.42 -7.93 -16.32
N GLN A 37 -25.69 -7.60 -16.45
CA GLN A 37 -26.70 -8.65 -16.58
C GLN A 37 -26.47 -9.46 -17.85
N ARG A 38 -26.11 -8.81 -18.97
CA ARG A 38 -25.81 -9.50 -20.24
C ARG A 38 -24.59 -10.42 -20.14
N VAL A 39 -23.53 -9.99 -19.47
CA VAL A 39 -22.34 -10.84 -19.23
C VAL A 39 -22.74 -12.04 -18.38
N ARG A 40 -23.46 -11.81 -17.30
CA ARG A 40 -23.95 -12.86 -16.39
C ARG A 40 -24.86 -13.86 -17.09
N ASP A 41 -25.74 -13.39 -17.95
CA ASP A 41 -26.66 -14.23 -18.72
C ASP A 41 -25.92 -15.06 -19.78
N ALA A 42 -24.94 -14.48 -20.47
CA ALA A 42 -24.08 -15.19 -21.42
C ALA A 42 -23.27 -16.28 -20.71
N LEU A 43 -22.67 -16.01 -19.56
CA LEU A 43 -21.95 -17.00 -18.77
C LEU A 43 -22.85 -18.15 -18.27
N LYS A 44 -24.07 -17.83 -17.81
CA LYS A 44 -25.05 -18.87 -17.41
C LYS A 44 -25.50 -19.77 -18.55
N GLN A 45 -25.50 -19.27 -19.77
CA GLN A 45 -25.83 -20.00 -20.98
C GLN A 45 -24.64 -20.75 -21.56
N GLY A 46 -23.45 -20.63 -20.94
CA GLY A 46 -22.21 -21.23 -21.44
C GLY A 46 -21.65 -20.55 -22.70
N ASP A 47 -22.18 -19.37 -23.05
CA ASP A 47 -21.69 -18.58 -24.18
C ASP A 47 -20.50 -17.70 -23.76
N ILE A 48 -19.37 -18.36 -23.61
CA ILE A 48 -18.11 -17.76 -23.17
C ILE A 48 -17.63 -16.67 -24.15
N ARG A 49 -17.92 -16.89 -25.45
CA ARG A 49 -17.49 -15.94 -26.48
C ARG A 49 -18.21 -14.60 -26.39
N SER A 50 -19.53 -14.63 -26.30
CA SER A 50 -20.33 -13.42 -26.14
C SER A 50 -20.04 -12.71 -24.81
N ALA A 51 -19.82 -13.46 -23.73
CA ALA A 51 -19.38 -12.89 -22.45
C ALA A 51 -18.04 -12.17 -22.60
N GLY A 52 -17.06 -12.78 -23.27
CA GLY A 52 -15.76 -12.18 -23.55
C GLY A 52 -15.82 -10.93 -24.41
N GLU A 53 -16.66 -10.91 -25.45
CA GLU A 53 -16.87 -9.75 -26.31
C GLU A 53 -17.52 -8.58 -25.54
N LEU A 54 -18.49 -8.87 -24.66
CA LEU A 54 -19.12 -7.87 -23.81
C LEU A 54 -18.15 -7.27 -22.78
N ILE A 55 -17.27 -8.09 -22.19
CA ILE A 55 -16.23 -7.66 -21.28
C ILE A 55 -15.21 -6.80 -22.02
N ASN A 56 -14.76 -7.24 -23.20
CA ASN A 56 -13.80 -6.49 -24.01
C ASN A 56 -14.33 -5.15 -24.48
N SER A 57 -15.59 -5.09 -24.92
CA SER A 57 -16.20 -3.84 -25.32
C SER A 57 -16.25 -2.84 -24.17
N ARG A 58 -16.51 -3.34 -22.96
CA ARG A 58 -16.55 -2.52 -21.75
C ARG A 58 -15.16 -2.09 -21.31
N LEU A 59 -14.17 -2.98 -21.37
CA LEU A 59 -12.77 -2.63 -21.12
C LEU A 59 -12.25 -1.62 -22.14
N PHE A 60 -12.66 -1.74 -23.41
CA PHE A 60 -12.32 -0.77 -24.45
C PHE A 60 -12.96 0.58 -24.17
N ASP A 61 -14.23 0.62 -23.81
CA ASP A 61 -14.94 1.83 -23.38
C ASP A 61 -14.23 2.49 -22.19
N LEU A 62 -13.79 1.68 -21.24
CA LEU A 62 -13.06 2.14 -20.09
C LEU A 62 -11.66 2.67 -20.47
N THR A 63 -10.95 2.03 -21.39
CA THR A 63 -9.60 2.44 -21.84
C THR A 63 -9.61 3.63 -22.79
N THR A 64 -10.72 3.91 -23.46
CA THR A 64 -10.87 5.06 -24.38
C THR A 64 -11.45 6.30 -23.71
N ARG A 65 -11.91 6.20 -22.46
CA ARG A 65 -12.30 7.39 -21.68
C ARG A 65 -11.10 8.28 -21.44
N PRO A 66 -11.28 9.62 -21.41
CA PRO A 66 -10.21 10.54 -21.06
C PRO A 66 -9.58 10.15 -19.72
N LEU A 67 -8.25 10.23 -19.62
CA LEU A 67 -7.49 9.91 -18.41
C LEU A 67 -8.03 10.59 -17.15
N SER A 68 -8.68 11.74 -17.30
CA SER A 68 -9.38 12.45 -16.22
C SER A 68 -10.48 11.65 -15.50
N VAL A 69 -10.99 10.57 -16.12
CA VAL A 69 -11.99 9.68 -15.50
C VAL A 69 -11.33 8.56 -14.68
N TRP A 70 -10.05 8.30 -14.96
CA TRP A 70 -9.24 7.27 -14.28
C TRP A 70 -8.27 7.85 -13.27
N ASP A 71 -8.03 9.15 -13.36
CA ASP A 71 -7.20 9.84 -12.39
C ASP A 71 -7.99 9.92 -11.08
N ILE A 72 -7.57 9.12 -10.13
CA ILE A 72 -8.09 9.18 -8.76
C ILE A 72 -7.58 10.48 -8.16
N ASP A 73 -8.23 11.58 -8.48
CA ASP A 73 -7.97 12.84 -7.82
C ASP A 73 -8.56 12.79 -6.42
N LYS A 74 -7.71 12.54 -5.46
CA LYS A 74 -8.06 12.49 -4.03
C LYS A 74 -8.55 13.86 -3.50
N VAL A 75 -8.42 14.92 -4.28
CA VAL A 75 -8.78 16.30 -3.90
C VAL A 75 -10.16 16.71 -4.40
N VAL A 76 -10.71 16.02 -5.40
CA VAL A 76 -12.04 16.35 -5.93
C VAL A 76 -13.11 15.99 -4.92
N SER A 77 -13.90 17.00 -4.53
CA SER A 77 -15.09 16.81 -3.70
C SER A 77 -16.06 15.83 -4.36
N GLY A 78 -16.43 14.77 -3.67
CA GLY A 78 -17.34 13.73 -4.16
C GLY A 78 -16.69 12.38 -4.38
N TYR A 79 -15.40 12.22 -4.08
CA TYR A 79 -14.78 10.90 -4.03
C TYR A 79 -15.19 10.23 -2.73
N GLU A 80 -16.08 9.28 -2.79
CA GLU A 80 -16.48 8.49 -1.63
C GLU A 80 -15.26 7.72 -1.09
N GLY A 81 -15.14 7.68 0.23
CA GLY A 81 -14.16 6.84 0.93
C GLY A 81 -14.41 5.36 0.63
N LEU A 82 -13.46 4.51 0.96
CA LEU A 82 -13.71 3.07 0.95
C LEU A 82 -14.74 2.73 2.04
N GLU A 83 -15.63 1.76 1.79
CA GLU A 83 -16.59 1.28 2.77
C GLU A 83 -15.93 0.78 4.07
N SER A 84 -14.69 0.30 3.95
CA SER A 84 -13.85 -0.09 5.07
C SER A 84 -12.39 0.17 4.77
N PRO A 85 -11.55 0.39 5.81
CA PRO A 85 -10.11 0.51 5.64
C PRO A 85 -9.51 -0.75 5.01
N ILE A 86 -8.46 -0.58 4.19
CA ILE A 86 -7.69 -1.71 3.67
C ILE A 86 -6.99 -2.40 4.84
N LYS A 87 -7.14 -3.72 4.94
CA LYS A 87 -6.47 -4.52 5.96
C LYS A 87 -5.09 -4.98 5.51
N ARG A 88 -4.95 -5.34 4.24
CA ARG A 88 -3.69 -5.86 3.66
C ARG A 88 -3.72 -5.74 2.15
N VAL A 89 -2.53 -5.75 1.56
CA VAL A 89 -2.33 -5.94 0.11
C VAL A 89 -1.39 -7.12 -0.11
N PHE A 90 -1.49 -7.74 -1.27
CA PHE A 90 -0.65 -8.87 -1.66
C PHE A 90 -0.57 -8.97 -3.18
N TYR A 91 0.45 -9.66 -3.67
CA TYR A 91 0.56 -9.99 -5.07
C TYR A 91 -0.19 -11.28 -5.36
N LEU A 92 -0.77 -11.39 -6.54
CA LEU A 92 -1.40 -12.61 -7.04
C LEU A 92 -0.48 -13.28 -8.05
N SER A 93 -0.48 -14.62 -8.05
CA SER A 93 0.18 -15.37 -9.11
C SER A 93 -0.54 -15.17 -10.43
N THR A 94 0.23 -14.99 -11.51
CA THR A 94 -0.27 -15.03 -12.89
C THR A 94 -0.15 -16.42 -13.51
N GLU A 95 0.52 -17.36 -12.83
CA GLU A 95 0.73 -18.73 -13.32
C GLU A 95 -0.55 -19.57 -13.22
N ASP A 96 -1.40 -19.27 -12.24
CA ASP A 96 -2.71 -19.86 -12.08
C ASP A 96 -3.76 -18.75 -11.94
N PRO A 97 -4.38 -18.33 -13.04
CA PRO A 97 -5.42 -17.29 -13.01
C PRO A 97 -6.66 -17.66 -12.21
N THR A 98 -6.87 -18.96 -11.92
CA THR A 98 -8.00 -19.42 -11.11
C THR A 98 -7.73 -19.37 -9.62
N SER A 99 -6.46 -19.25 -9.24
CA SER A 99 -6.04 -19.16 -7.86
C SER A 99 -5.82 -17.72 -7.44
N LEU A 100 -6.66 -17.21 -6.56
CA LEU A 100 -6.44 -15.93 -5.86
C LEU A 100 -5.43 -16.08 -4.70
N ALA A 101 -4.55 -17.09 -4.77
CA ALA A 101 -3.56 -17.34 -3.73
C ALA A 101 -2.52 -16.21 -3.69
N PRO A 102 -2.28 -15.63 -2.51
CA PRO A 102 -1.23 -14.64 -2.35
C PRO A 102 0.14 -15.22 -2.67
N VAL A 103 0.95 -14.44 -3.39
CA VAL A 103 2.37 -14.75 -3.64
C VAL A 103 3.23 -13.63 -3.09
N TYR A 104 4.44 -13.98 -2.68
CA TYR A 104 5.43 -13.05 -2.17
C TYR A 104 6.65 -13.08 -3.10
N PRO A 105 6.69 -12.23 -4.13
CA PRO A 105 7.82 -12.19 -5.06
C PRO A 105 9.12 -11.85 -4.33
N LYS A 106 10.23 -12.39 -4.81
CA LYS A 106 11.54 -12.03 -4.28
C LYS A 106 11.91 -10.61 -4.67
N ALA A 107 12.46 -9.86 -3.73
CA ALA A 107 13.03 -8.56 -4.01
C ALA A 107 14.24 -8.67 -4.95
N ASN A 108 14.47 -7.62 -5.74
CA ASN A 108 15.70 -7.52 -6.51
C ASN A 108 16.91 -7.58 -5.56
N PRO A 109 17.90 -8.46 -5.81
CA PRO A 109 19.09 -8.55 -4.95
C PRO A 109 19.84 -7.22 -4.75
N ALA A 110 19.72 -6.28 -5.68
CA ALA A 110 20.29 -4.95 -5.53
C ALA A 110 19.65 -4.15 -4.37
N VAL A 111 18.38 -4.42 -4.05
CA VAL A 111 17.69 -3.79 -2.91
C VAL A 111 18.32 -4.23 -1.60
N ALA A 112 18.53 -5.53 -1.40
CA ALA A 112 19.19 -6.06 -0.19
C ALA A 112 20.60 -5.47 -0.02
N ARG A 113 21.41 -5.44 -1.09
CA ARG A 113 22.73 -4.81 -1.06
C ARG A 113 22.67 -3.32 -0.76
N GLY A 114 21.68 -2.59 -1.33
CA GLY A 114 21.50 -1.17 -1.05
C GLY A 114 21.15 -0.92 0.41
N VAL A 115 20.29 -1.72 1.00
CA VAL A 115 19.95 -1.66 2.43
C VAL A 115 21.17 -1.99 3.32
N GLU A 116 21.94 -2.98 2.94
CA GLU A 116 23.17 -3.36 3.69
C GLU A 116 24.16 -2.20 3.78
N THR A 117 24.37 -1.49 2.67
CA THR A 117 25.44 -0.49 2.53
C THR A 117 25.03 0.94 2.87
N CYS A 118 23.72 1.25 2.96
CA CYS A 118 23.26 2.61 3.30
C CYS A 118 23.52 2.94 4.78
N ASP A 119 23.49 4.23 5.14
CA ASP A 119 23.64 4.69 6.54
C ASP A 119 22.37 4.45 7.36
N GLY A 120 21.21 4.41 6.72
CA GLY A 120 19.92 4.12 7.33
C GLY A 120 18.80 4.13 6.30
N VAL A 121 17.57 4.03 6.76
CA VAL A 121 16.39 3.87 5.90
C VAL A 121 15.36 4.93 6.20
N VAL A 122 14.73 5.47 5.17
CA VAL A 122 13.59 6.39 5.29
C VAL A 122 12.40 5.81 4.54
N TYR A 123 11.33 5.55 5.28
CA TYR A 123 10.02 5.28 4.68
C TYR A 123 9.35 6.62 4.38
N GLY A 124 9.11 6.89 3.11
CA GLY A 124 8.57 8.17 2.63
C GLY A 124 7.07 8.33 2.88
N MET A 125 6.57 9.51 2.58
CA MET A 125 5.16 9.90 2.73
C MET A 125 4.33 9.44 1.52
N GLY A 126 4.11 8.16 1.36
CA GLY A 126 3.20 7.62 0.35
C GLY A 126 1.92 7.08 0.99
N SER A 127 0.89 6.85 0.17
CA SER A 127 -0.27 6.07 0.63
C SER A 127 0.21 4.71 1.13
N LEU A 128 -0.26 4.32 2.32
CA LEU A 128 0.26 3.14 3.02
C LEU A 128 0.18 1.88 2.17
N TYR A 129 -1.01 1.55 1.70
CA TYR A 129 -1.27 0.26 1.05
C TYR A 129 -0.97 0.25 -0.44
N THR A 130 -1.01 1.39 -1.12
CA THR A 130 -0.75 1.45 -2.56
C THR A 130 0.67 1.91 -2.93
N SER A 131 1.38 2.60 -2.02
CA SER A 131 2.73 3.10 -2.30
C SER A 131 3.81 2.46 -1.42
N ILE A 132 3.57 2.27 -0.13
CA ILE A 132 4.58 1.82 0.83
C ILE A 132 4.60 0.29 0.93
N VAL A 133 3.51 -0.31 1.34
CA VAL A 133 3.40 -1.75 1.63
C VAL A 133 3.76 -2.64 0.43
N PRO A 134 3.43 -2.34 -0.84
CA PRO A 134 3.79 -3.20 -1.96
C PRO A 134 5.28 -3.49 -2.09
N SER A 135 6.14 -2.54 -1.76
CA SER A 135 7.59 -2.76 -1.76
C SER A 135 8.09 -3.50 -0.53
N LEU A 136 7.38 -3.44 0.59
CA LEU A 136 7.78 -4.04 1.87
C LEU A 136 7.45 -5.53 1.98
N ILE A 137 6.37 -5.98 1.33
CA ILE A 137 5.95 -7.40 1.38
C ILE A 137 6.81 -8.33 0.53
N LEU A 138 7.80 -7.81 -0.21
CA LEU A 138 8.68 -8.62 -1.04
C LEU A 138 9.60 -9.48 -0.15
N GLU A 139 9.78 -10.76 -0.55
CA GLU A 139 10.69 -11.68 0.14
C GLU A 139 12.14 -11.15 0.09
N GLY A 140 12.79 -11.10 1.24
CA GLY A 140 14.15 -10.57 1.41
C GLY A 140 14.22 -9.12 1.90
N VAL A 141 13.14 -8.32 1.77
CA VAL A 141 13.14 -6.93 2.25
C VAL A 141 13.09 -6.88 3.78
N GLY A 142 12.17 -7.62 4.40
CA GLY A 142 12.05 -7.68 5.85
C GLY A 142 13.35 -8.15 6.51
N GLU A 143 13.94 -9.22 5.97
CA GLU A 143 15.22 -9.76 6.44
C GLU A 143 16.36 -8.72 6.36
N ALA A 144 16.47 -8.05 5.21
CA ALA A 144 17.52 -7.04 5.01
C ALA A 144 17.35 -5.84 5.96
N LEU A 145 16.12 -5.36 6.12
CA LEU A 145 15.81 -4.23 7.00
C LEU A 145 16.01 -4.57 8.47
N ALA A 146 15.63 -5.77 8.90
CA ALA A 146 15.84 -6.20 10.30
C ALA A 146 17.34 -6.34 10.63
N ALA A 147 18.13 -6.87 9.70
CA ALA A 147 19.59 -7.00 9.87
C ALA A 147 20.33 -5.65 9.86
N LYS A 148 19.73 -4.63 9.22
CA LYS A 148 20.34 -3.31 9.08
C LYS A 148 20.50 -2.62 10.44
N LYS A 149 21.73 -2.16 10.72
CA LYS A 149 22.03 -1.26 11.83
C LYS A 149 21.80 0.19 11.40
N GLY A 150 21.53 1.08 12.37
CA GLY A 150 21.30 2.50 12.11
C GLY A 150 19.83 2.92 12.11
N PRO A 151 19.56 4.19 11.87
CA PRO A 151 18.22 4.75 11.96
C PRO A 151 17.31 4.22 10.85
N LYS A 152 16.06 3.98 11.22
CA LYS A 152 14.96 3.62 10.33
C LYS A 152 13.80 4.58 10.63
N VAL A 153 13.65 5.55 9.77
CA VAL A 153 12.79 6.72 9.96
C VAL A 153 11.52 6.56 9.16
N LEU A 154 10.39 6.55 9.83
CA LEU A 154 9.07 6.58 9.19
C LEU A 154 8.52 8.01 9.21
N ILE A 155 8.24 8.56 8.04
CA ILE A 155 7.61 9.88 7.90
C ILE A 155 6.11 9.65 7.68
N LEU A 156 5.29 10.10 8.62
CA LEU A 156 3.84 9.98 8.52
C LEU A 156 3.25 10.98 7.53
N ASN A 157 2.11 10.64 6.95
CA ASN A 157 1.35 11.54 6.10
C ASN A 157 0.79 12.72 6.92
N GLY A 158 0.67 13.88 6.29
CA GLY A 158 0.06 15.05 6.90
C GLY A 158 -1.46 14.97 6.98
N ASP A 159 -2.09 14.10 6.21
CA ASP A 159 -3.52 13.86 6.18
C ASP A 159 -3.86 12.40 6.43
N GLN A 160 -5.11 12.17 6.83
CA GLN A 160 -5.71 10.84 6.73
C GLN A 160 -5.87 10.46 5.26
N ASP A 161 -5.57 9.21 4.94
CA ASP A 161 -5.79 8.64 3.61
C ASP A 161 -7.06 7.79 3.63
N ARG A 162 -7.81 7.81 2.53
CA ARG A 162 -8.99 6.95 2.35
C ARG A 162 -8.69 5.45 2.51
N GLU A 163 -7.42 5.05 2.31
CA GLU A 163 -7.00 3.66 2.45
C GLU A 163 -6.93 3.21 3.90
N THR A 164 -6.71 4.14 4.81
CA THR A 164 -6.44 3.89 6.22
C THR A 164 -7.58 4.25 7.16
N GLY A 165 -8.59 5.00 6.67
CA GLY A 165 -9.67 5.50 7.53
C GLY A 165 -9.13 6.29 8.72
N ASP A 166 -9.63 5.99 9.92
CA ASP A 166 -9.24 6.68 11.17
C ASP A 166 -7.98 6.04 11.83
N MET A 167 -7.07 5.49 11.04
CA MET A 167 -5.86 4.82 11.55
C MET A 167 -4.99 5.81 12.33
N SER A 168 -4.53 5.37 13.52
CA SER A 168 -3.55 6.11 14.31
C SER A 168 -2.11 5.85 13.83
N ALA A 169 -1.17 6.62 14.35
CA ALA A 169 0.26 6.45 14.05
C ALA A 169 0.78 5.06 14.44
N SER A 170 0.35 4.52 15.58
CA SER A 170 0.70 3.16 15.99
C SER A 170 0.11 2.11 15.05
N GLY A 171 -1.12 2.30 14.58
CA GLY A 171 -1.74 1.45 13.57
C GLY A 171 -0.98 1.46 12.25
N TYR A 172 -0.48 2.63 11.83
CA TYR A 172 0.35 2.77 10.65
C TYR A 172 1.69 2.02 10.80
N VAL A 173 2.36 2.19 11.93
CA VAL A 173 3.59 1.46 12.26
C VAL A 173 3.34 -0.05 12.28
N ALA A 174 2.24 -0.50 12.91
CA ALA A 174 1.87 -1.91 12.92
C ALA A 174 1.69 -2.48 11.51
N ALA A 175 0.99 -1.76 10.62
CA ALA A 175 0.81 -2.20 9.24
C ALA A 175 2.12 -2.31 8.45
N VAL A 176 3.06 -1.40 8.67
CA VAL A 176 4.42 -1.47 8.10
C VAL A 176 5.16 -2.70 8.61
N VAL A 177 5.12 -2.95 9.91
CA VAL A 177 5.78 -4.11 10.55
C VAL A 177 5.15 -5.43 10.12
N ASP A 178 3.82 -5.49 10.05
CA ASP A 178 3.09 -6.66 9.56
C ASP A 178 3.46 -7.00 8.10
N ALA A 179 3.61 -5.98 7.27
CA ALA A 179 4.06 -6.14 5.89
C ALA A 179 5.48 -6.73 5.83
N LEU A 180 6.41 -6.16 6.56
CA LEU A 180 7.82 -6.59 6.62
C LEU A 180 7.97 -7.99 7.21
N ASN A 181 7.17 -8.32 8.22
CA ASN A 181 7.13 -9.65 8.81
C ASN A 181 6.34 -10.66 7.98
N ARG A 182 5.72 -10.23 6.89
CA ARG A 182 4.81 -11.08 6.11
C ARG A 182 3.76 -11.75 6.99
N ALA A 183 3.16 -10.99 7.89
CA ALA A 183 2.25 -11.50 8.92
C ALA A 183 1.07 -12.31 8.35
N TYR A 184 0.68 -12.01 7.11
CA TYR A 184 -0.43 -12.66 6.40
C TYR A 184 0.00 -13.74 5.41
N GLU A 185 1.28 -14.12 5.37
CA GLU A 185 1.76 -15.25 4.55
C GLU A 185 1.08 -16.54 5.02
N PRO A 186 0.40 -17.28 4.12
CA PRO A 186 -0.29 -18.53 4.48
C PRO A 186 0.66 -19.56 5.11
N ASN A 187 1.88 -19.66 4.61
CA ASN A 187 2.89 -20.55 5.16
C ASN A 187 3.59 -19.91 6.38
N PRO A 188 3.33 -20.37 7.62
CA PRO A 188 3.93 -19.78 8.81
C PRO A 188 5.47 -19.82 8.83
N SER A 189 6.10 -20.79 8.16
CA SER A 189 7.57 -20.88 8.13
C SER A 189 8.24 -19.79 7.30
N ARG A 190 7.47 -19.05 6.50
CA ARG A 190 7.93 -17.92 5.71
C ARG A 190 7.64 -16.56 6.36
N ARG A 191 6.94 -16.56 7.50
CA ARG A 191 6.71 -15.36 8.29
C ARG A 191 7.96 -15.02 9.09
N LEU A 192 8.15 -13.72 9.31
CA LEU A 192 9.17 -13.22 10.23
C LEU A 192 8.49 -12.80 11.55
N SER A 193 9.30 -12.61 12.60
CA SER A 193 8.83 -12.21 13.93
C SER A 193 9.74 -11.17 14.57
N HIS A 194 10.25 -10.25 13.74
CA HIS A 194 11.09 -9.16 14.22
C HIS A 194 10.24 -8.13 14.97
N ALA A 195 10.88 -7.48 15.95
CA ALA A 195 10.25 -6.44 16.73
C ALA A 195 10.05 -5.15 15.91
N VAL A 196 9.16 -4.27 16.37
CA VAL A 196 8.94 -2.96 15.76
C VAL A 196 10.26 -2.18 15.66
N SER A 197 11.07 -2.18 16.72
CA SER A 197 12.36 -1.49 16.78
C SER A 197 13.40 -2.00 15.77
N ASP A 198 13.21 -3.19 15.21
CA ASP A 198 14.06 -3.70 14.13
C ASP A 198 13.71 -3.06 12.77
N TYR A 199 12.53 -2.47 12.65
CA TYR A 199 12.02 -1.88 11.41
C TYR A 199 11.77 -0.38 11.47
N VAL A 200 11.35 0.16 12.62
CA VAL A 200 11.06 1.57 12.81
C VAL A 200 11.68 2.03 14.13
N THR A 201 12.67 2.91 14.05
CA THR A 201 13.34 3.47 15.23
C THR A 201 12.91 4.90 15.52
N VAL A 202 12.49 5.63 14.47
CA VAL A 202 12.07 7.03 14.56
C VAL A 202 10.77 7.19 13.78
N VAL A 203 9.83 7.90 14.36
CA VAL A 203 8.62 8.39 13.67
C VAL A 203 8.69 9.90 13.58
N ILE A 204 8.52 10.45 12.38
CA ILE A 204 8.41 11.90 12.15
C ILE A 204 6.96 12.19 11.75
N ALA A 205 6.33 13.14 12.44
CA ALA A 205 4.97 13.56 12.19
C ALA A 205 4.86 15.09 12.02
N PRO A 206 3.94 15.60 11.19
CA PRO A 206 3.73 17.03 11.08
C PRO A 206 2.85 17.53 12.23
N LYS A 207 3.20 18.63 12.87
CA LYS A 207 2.37 19.28 13.88
C LYS A 207 1.00 19.64 13.30
N GLY A 208 -0.06 19.22 13.99
CA GLY A 208 -1.43 19.45 13.52
C GLY A 208 -1.82 18.66 12.28
N GLY A 209 -1.13 17.55 11.99
CA GLY A 209 -1.52 16.58 10.97
C GLY A 209 -2.86 15.91 11.26
N GLY A 210 -3.44 15.30 10.22
CA GLY A 210 -4.73 14.63 10.33
C GLY A 210 -4.69 13.26 11.03
N MET A 211 -3.51 12.64 11.13
CA MET A 211 -3.35 11.33 11.77
C MET A 211 -3.19 11.46 13.29
N PRO A 212 -3.99 10.75 14.11
CA PRO A 212 -3.84 10.74 15.55
C PRO A 212 -2.46 10.20 15.99
N LEU A 213 -1.71 10.99 16.78
CA LEU A 213 -0.44 10.57 17.36
C LEU A 213 -0.69 9.97 18.76
N ASP A 214 -0.68 8.68 18.83
CA ASP A 214 -0.83 7.89 20.04
C ASP A 214 0.56 7.55 20.63
N PHE A 215 1.23 8.57 21.20
CA PHE A 215 2.62 8.50 21.68
C PHE A 215 2.89 7.31 22.58
N ARG A 216 2.00 7.05 23.54
CA ARG A 216 2.17 5.96 24.51
C ARG A 216 2.18 4.59 23.84
N GLU A 217 1.30 4.39 22.87
CA GLU A 217 1.21 3.16 22.09
C GLU A 217 2.48 2.96 21.24
N LEU A 218 2.96 4.01 20.61
CA LEU A 218 4.21 3.96 19.84
C LEU A 218 5.42 3.60 20.74
N GLU A 219 5.51 4.20 21.93
CA GLU A 219 6.57 3.88 22.89
C GLU A 219 6.48 2.42 23.37
N VAL A 220 5.28 1.95 23.70
CA VAL A 220 5.04 0.55 24.11
C VAL A 220 5.40 -0.43 22.99
N MET A 221 5.17 -0.06 21.73
CA MET A 221 5.59 -0.86 20.57
C MET A 221 7.10 -0.89 20.36
N GLY A 222 7.85 0.01 20.99
CA GLY A 222 9.32 0.08 20.90
C GLY A 222 9.85 1.10 19.88
N VAL A 223 9.04 2.06 19.44
CA VAL A 223 9.53 3.23 18.70
C VAL A 223 10.34 4.09 19.67
N ARG A 224 11.61 4.32 19.35
CA ARG A 224 12.56 4.97 20.27
C ARG A 224 12.38 6.49 20.31
N THR A 225 12.06 7.08 19.17
CA THR A 225 12.01 8.54 19.02
C THR A 225 10.81 8.94 18.19
N ILE A 226 10.07 9.91 18.68
CA ILE A 226 8.93 10.51 17.97
C ILE A 226 9.20 12.01 17.86
N VAL A 227 9.22 12.52 16.63
CA VAL A 227 9.57 13.91 16.33
C VAL A 227 8.39 14.60 15.66
N GLU A 228 7.82 15.60 16.31
CA GLU A 228 6.86 16.50 15.67
C GLU A 228 7.60 17.63 14.98
N VAL A 229 7.33 17.80 13.69
CA VAL A 229 7.97 18.82 12.84
C VAL A 229 6.99 19.93 12.53
N ASP A 230 7.48 21.15 12.47
CA ASP A 230 6.67 22.30 12.09
C ASP A 230 6.03 22.07 10.71
N ALA A 231 4.77 22.44 10.61
CA ALA A 231 3.95 22.21 9.44
C ALA A 231 2.94 23.35 9.25
N LYS A 232 2.44 23.49 8.04
CA LYS A 232 1.41 24.47 7.69
C LYS A 232 0.08 23.75 7.52
N LYS A 233 -0.99 24.31 8.08
CA LYS A 233 -2.33 23.81 7.81
C LYS A 233 -2.63 23.90 6.32
N LYS A 234 -3.21 22.85 5.77
CA LYS A 234 -3.65 22.87 4.37
C LYS A 234 -4.85 23.80 4.19
N PRO A 235 -4.99 24.42 3.01
CA PRO A 235 -6.15 25.27 2.71
C PRO A 235 -7.50 24.56 2.83
N SER A 236 -7.52 23.22 2.63
CA SER A 236 -8.69 22.35 2.82
C SER A 236 -9.21 22.32 4.27
N GLY A 237 -8.43 22.81 5.24
CA GLY A 237 -8.76 22.75 6.67
C GLY A 237 -8.50 21.40 7.32
N THR A 238 -8.21 20.35 6.56
CA THR A 238 -7.85 19.04 7.05
C THR A 238 -6.37 18.77 6.84
N GLY A 239 -5.69 18.29 7.90
CA GLY A 239 -4.28 17.91 7.84
C GLY A 239 -3.28 19.06 7.74
N ALA A 240 -2.04 18.69 7.51
CA ALA A 240 -0.90 19.60 7.50
C ALA A 240 0.10 19.24 6.40
N GLU A 241 0.79 20.26 5.91
CA GLU A 241 1.91 20.15 4.99
C GLU A 241 3.21 20.45 5.74
N TYR A 242 4.19 19.58 5.67
CA TYR A 242 5.49 19.77 6.30
C TYR A 242 6.14 21.08 5.90
N ASP A 243 6.70 21.80 6.86
CA ASP A 243 7.71 22.81 6.57
C ASP A 243 8.99 22.09 6.11
N VAL A 244 9.32 22.24 4.83
CA VAL A 244 10.42 21.50 4.21
C VAL A 244 11.76 21.73 4.92
N PRO A 245 12.16 22.97 5.26
CA PRO A 245 13.37 23.21 6.04
C PRO A 245 13.38 22.51 7.40
N ALA A 246 12.23 22.48 8.10
CA ALA A 246 12.11 21.80 9.39
C ALA A 246 12.21 20.27 9.24
N LEU A 247 11.57 19.69 8.23
CA LEU A 247 11.68 18.27 7.94
C LEU A 247 13.12 17.86 7.60
N ILE A 248 13.82 18.67 6.79
CA ILE A 248 15.23 18.41 6.47
C ILE A 248 16.10 18.44 7.73
N ARG A 249 15.86 19.40 8.65
CA ARG A 249 16.59 19.45 9.92
C ARG A 249 16.35 18.20 10.77
N ALA A 250 15.09 17.77 10.88
CA ALA A 250 14.73 16.56 11.62
C ALA A 250 15.39 15.31 11.02
N LEU A 251 15.33 15.15 9.70
CA LEU A 251 15.99 14.05 9.01
C LEU A 251 17.51 14.06 9.22
N ARG A 252 18.17 15.22 9.09
CA ARG A 252 19.61 15.34 9.34
C ARG A 252 19.98 14.96 10.76
N ALA A 253 19.16 15.26 11.74
CA ALA A 253 19.37 14.85 13.12
C ALA A 253 19.29 13.34 13.32
N CYS A 254 18.47 12.63 12.52
CA CYS A 254 18.43 11.17 12.52
C CYS A 254 19.66 10.51 11.89
N PHE A 255 20.38 11.23 11.03
CA PHE A 255 21.57 10.74 10.29
C PHE A 255 22.76 11.66 10.57
N PRO A 256 23.33 11.63 11.78
CA PRO A 256 24.47 12.47 12.10
C PRO A 256 25.68 12.11 11.23
N PRO A 257 26.54 13.09 10.89
CA PRO A 257 27.76 12.82 10.16
C PRO A 257 28.67 11.86 10.95
N PRO A 258 29.56 11.12 10.28
CA PRO A 258 30.51 10.23 10.96
C PRO A 258 31.25 10.95 12.09
N GLY A 259 31.12 10.47 13.34
CA GLY A 259 31.70 11.08 14.55
C GLY A 259 30.83 12.13 15.25
N GLY A 260 29.61 12.40 14.76
CA GLY A 260 28.59 13.16 15.47
C GLY A 260 27.86 12.29 16.51
N GLU A 261 27.47 12.89 17.62
CA GLU A 261 26.64 12.20 18.61
C GLU A 261 25.23 11.95 18.04
N PRO A 262 24.66 10.75 18.23
CA PRO A 262 23.27 10.52 17.89
C PRO A 262 22.37 11.42 18.71
N MET A 263 21.20 11.78 18.16
CA MET A 263 20.17 12.51 18.88
C MET A 263 19.76 11.68 20.12
N ASP A 264 20.10 12.17 21.31
CA ASP A 264 19.66 11.54 22.55
C ASP A 264 18.14 11.54 22.63
N ALA A 265 17.60 10.40 23.02
CA ALA A 265 16.19 10.10 23.17
C ALA A 265 15.55 10.87 24.32
#